data_7ba29ab7ae241a2e5d4dc7123389a6ac
#
_entry.id   7ba29ab7ae241a2e5d4dc7123389a6ac
#
_cell.length_a   1.000
_cell.length_b   1.000
_cell.length_c   1.000
_cell.angle_alpha   90.00
_cell.angle_beta   90.00
_cell.angle_gamma   90.00
#
_symmetry.space_group_name_H-M   'P 1'
#
loop_
_entity.id
_entity.type
_entity.pdbx_description
1 polymer ?
#
loop_
_entity_poly.entity_id
_entity_poly.type
_entity_poly.pdbx_seq_one_letter_code
_entity_poly.pdbx_strand_id
1 'polypeptide(L)'
;MSAIHIVRDYPHPPAKVWRAVTDPGLIPLWTATGAGAHPEGFATTVGARFQFIAKPKPGWSGIVDCVVLEVDEPQLLRYSWTDPGSRETTEVAYRIEPHGKGTRFTYDHTGFTGVGGLLMTQILGHVRRKMLSVGLPAVLNDLNNDGELRPGSTLKPKN
;
A
#
# COMPACT_ATOMS: atom_id res chain seq x y z
N MET A 1 15.14 -9.04 -14.07
CA MET A 1 14.08 -8.83 -13.06
C MET A 1 13.34 -7.55 -13.30
N SER A 2 12.03 -7.59 -13.18
CA SER A 2 11.19 -6.40 -13.29
C SER A 2 10.85 -5.88 -11.89
N ALA A 3 10.62 -4.57 -11.79
CA ALA A 3 10.26 -3.93 -10.53
C ALA A 3 9.32 -2.75 -10.78
N ILE A 4 8.55 -2.41 -9.75
CA ILE A 4 7.76 -1.18 -9.71
C ILE A 4 8.48 -0.23 -8.77
N HIS A 5 8.73 1.00 -9.24
CA HIS A 5 9.36 2.06 -8.44
C HIS A 5 8.60 3.35 -8.69
N ILE A 6 8.00 3.88 -7.62
CA ILE A 6 7.17 5.09 -7.71
C ILE A 6 7.59 6.02 -6.58
N VAL A 7 7.83 7.30 -6.92
CA VAL A 7 8.12 8.35 -5.95
C VAL A 7 7.04 9.41 -6.03
N ARG A 8 6.51 9.81 -4.87
CA ARG A 8 5.49 10.87 -4.76
C ARG A 8 5.83 11.78 -3.60
N ASP A 9 5.63 13.08 -3.80
CA ASP A 9 5.78 14.07 -2.74
C ASP A 9 4.39 14.50 -2.28
N TYR A 10 4.19 14.52 -0.96
CA TYR A 10 2.92 14.90 -0.35
C TYR A 10 3.14 16.09 0.60
N PRO A 11 2.24 17.09 0.59
CA PRO A 11 2.35 18.24 1.49
C PRO A 11 1.82 17.94 2.90
N HIS A 12 2.28 16.83 3.47
CA HIS A 12 1.85 16.35 4.78
C HIS A 12 3.06 15.80 5.54
N PRO A 13 3.07 15.86 6.89
CA PRO A 13 4.22 15.38 7.67
C PRO A 13 4.37 13.85 7.58
N PRO A 14 5.60 13.32 7.75
CA PRO A 14 5.85 11.87 7.67
C PRO A 14 4.99 11.02 8.58
N ALA A 15 4.72 11.46 9.81
CA ALA A 15 3.88 10.72 10.75
C ALA A 15 2.45 10.52 10.22
N LYS A 16 1.92 11.52 9.52
CA LYS A 16 0.59 11.45 8.92
C LYS A 16 0.56 10.48 7.73
N VAL A 17 1.58 10.52 6.89
CA VAL A 17 1.73 9.57 5.77
C VAL A 17 1.87 8.15 6.31
N TRP A 18 2.71 7.95 7.32
CA TRP A 18 2.86 6.66 8.00
C TRP A 18 1.51 6.13 8.49
N ARG A 19 0.75 6.98 9.17
CA ARG A 19 -0.58 6.60 9.67
C ARG A 19 -1.51 6.13 8.55
N ALA A 20 -1.54 6.86 7.44
CA ALA A 20 -2.41 6.53 6.31
C ALA A 20 -2.07 5.17 5.69
N VAL A 21 -0.78 4.81 5.63
CA VAL A 21 -0.33 3.57 4.97
C VAL A 21 -0.20 2.39 5.92
N THR A 22 -0.36 2.57 7.23
CA THR A 22 -0.23 1.50 8.22
C THR A 22 -1.48 1.28 9.08
N ASP A 23 -2.46 2.16 9.03
CA ASP A 23 -3.70 1.98 9.78
C ASP A 23 -4.64 1.06 8.99
N PRO A 24 -5.02 -0.11 9.53
CA PRO A 24 -5.91 -1.04 8.83
C PRO A 24 -7.26 -0.43 8.42
N GLY A 25 -7.75 0.56 9.17
CA GLY A 25 -8.98 1.28 8.82
C GLY A 25 -8.82 2.27 7.69
N LEU A 26 -7.61 2.72 7.42
CA LEU A 26 -7.32 3.71 6.35
C LEU A 26 -6.82 3.04 5.06
N ILE A 27 -6.15 1.91 5.16
CA ILE A 27 -5.58 1.22 4.00
C ILE A 27 -6.64 0.93 2.91
N PRO A 28 -7.85 0.44 3.22
CA PRO A 28 -8.84 0.19 2.19
C PRO A 28 -9.31 1.43 1.44
N LEU A 29 -9.13 2.62 2.03
CA LEU A 29 -9.61 3.87 1.46
C LEU A 29 -8.76 4.36 0.29
N TRP A 30 -7.48 4.01 0.23
CA TRP A 30 -6.58 4.44 -0.85
C TRP A 30 -6.11 3.29 -1.74
N THR A 31 -6.26 2.04 -1.32
CA THR A 31 -5.89 0.88 -2.14
C THR A 31 -7.03 0.49 -3.09
N ALA A 32 -6.66 -0.05 -4.25
CA ALA A 32 -7.57 -0.63 -5.24
C ALA A 32 -8.75 0.26 -5.64
N THR A 33 -8.59 1.58 -5.63
CA THR A 33 -9.52 2.57 -6.19
C THR A 33 -11.00 2.31 -5.90
N GLY A 34 -11.32 2.14 -4.62
CA GLY A 34 -12.71 2.07 -4.14
C GLY A 34 -13.27 0.67 -3.97
N ALA A 35 -12.55 -0.37 -4.37
CA ALA A 35 -12.91 -1.74 -4.04
C ALA A 35 -12.27 -2.22 -2.72
N GLY A 36 -11.34 -1.45 -2.18
CA GLY A 36 -10.75 -1.59 -0.86
C GLY A 36 -10.21 -2.97 -0.51
N ALA A 37 -8.91 -3.19 -0.67
CA ALA A 37 -8.29 -4.40 -0.14
C ALA A 37 -8.21 -4.31 1.39
N HIS A 38 -8.77 -5.28 2.11
CA HIS A 38 -8.74 -5.31 3.58
C HIS A 38 -7.48 -6.03 4.05
N PRO A 39 -6.65 -5.41 4.88
CA PRO A 39 -5.44 -6.05 5.42
C PRO A 39 -5.76 -6.86 6.68
N GLU A 40 -6.30 -8.04 6.53
CA GLU A 40 -6.63 -8.92 7.65
C GLU A 40 -5.38 -9.38 8.39
N GLY A 41 -5.31 -9.13 9.69
CA GLY A 41 -4.21 -9.52 10.55
C GLY A 41 -3.00 -8.58 10.51
N PHE A 42 -3.11 -7.44 9.86
CA PHE A 42 -2.01 -6.49 9.73
C PHE A 42 -1.61 -5.89 11.07
N ALA A 43 -0.30 -5.87 11.33
CA ALA A 43 0.31 -5.17 12.46
C ALA A 43 1.70 -4.69 12.05
N THR A 44 2.15 -3.58 12.61
CA THR A 44 3.48 -3.03 12.36
C THR A 44 4.54 -3.72 13.26
N THR A 45 4.59 -5.03 13.16
CA THR A 45 5.49 -5.89 13.94
C THR A 45 6.16 -6.87 12.99
N VAL A 46 7.48 -7.00 13.06
CA VAL A 46 8.23 -7.96 12.24
C VAL A 46 7.71 -9.38 12.52
N GLY A 47 7.45 -10.12 11.45
CA GLY A 47 6.90 -11.47 11.51
C GLY A 47 5.38 -11.53 11.50
N ALA A 48 4.68 -10.39 11.59
CA ALA A 48 3.22 -10.38 11.49
C ALA A 48 2.78 -10.91 10.13
N ARG A 49 1.87 -11.86 10.15
CA ARG A 49 1.27 -12.44 8.93
C ARG A 49 -0.07 -11.80 8.70
N PHE A 50 -0.29 -11.34 7.48
CA PHE A 50 -1.56 -10.74 7.12
C PHE A 50 -1.93 -11.08 5.67
N GLN A 51 -3.18 -10.82 5.31
CA GLN A 51 -3.67 -11.01 3.96
C GLN A 51 -4.34 -9.75 3.49
N PHE A 52 -4.06 -9.34 2.24
CA PHE A 52 -4.95 -8.41 1.55
C PHE A 52 -6.08 -9.22 0.95
N ILE A 53 -7.31 -8.88 1.32
CA ILE A 53 -8.51 -9.54 0.84
C ILE A 53 -9.33 -8.54 0.05
N ALA A 54 -9.52 -8.83 -1.23
CA ALA A 54 -10.30 -8.02 -2.15
C ALA A 54 -11.33 -8.89 -2.85
N LYS A 55 -12.20 -8.26 -3.65
CA LYS A 55 -13.22 -8.99 -4.40
C LYS A 55 -12.55 -9.90 -5.45
N PRO A 56 -12.88 -11.21 -5.47
CA PRO A 56 -12.32 -12.12 -6.47
C PRO A 56 -12.66 -11.70 -7.90
N LYS A 57 -11.75 -12.00 -8.82
CA LYS A 57 -11.95 -11.80 -10.26
C LYS A 57 -11.62 -13.09 -11.00
N PRO A 58 -12.06 -13.28 -12.24
CA PRO A 58 -11.68 -14.44 -13.02
C PRO A 58 -10.16 -14.60 -13.08
N GLY A 59 -9.65 -15.78 -12.69
CA GLY A 59 -8.24 -16.08 -12.64
C GLY A 59 -7.49 -15.56 -11.40
N TRP A 60 -8.19 -14.91 -10.47
CA TRP A 60 -7.59 -14.39 -9.25
C TRP A 60 -8.53 -14.55 -8.05
N SER A 61 -8.01 -15.12 -6.97
CA SER A 61 -8.79 -15.41 -5.76
C SER A 61 -9.18 -14.18 -4.94
N GLY A 62 -8.53 -13.04 -5.18
CA GLY A 62 -8.71 -11.83 -4.38
C GLY A 62 -7.89 -11.83 -3.10
N ILE A 63 -7.02 -12.81 -2.90
CA ILE A 63 -6.23 -12.96 -1.67
C ILE A 63 -4.75 -12.85 -2.01
N VAL A 64 -4.01 -12.08 -1.19
CA VAL A 64 -2.55 -12.01 -1.24
C VAL A 64 -2.01 -12.24 0.17
N ASP A 65 -1.11 -13.21 0.31
CA ASP A 65 -0.45 -13.53 1.58
C ASP A 65 0.77 -12.65 1.78
N CYS A 66 0.89 -12.05 2.96
CA CYS A 66 1.96 -11.13 3.28
C CYS A 66 2.56 -11.44 4.66
N VAL A 67 3.86 -11.13 4.79
CA VAL A 67 4.57 -11.18 6.08
C VAL A 67 5.36 -9.90 6.24
N VAL A 68 5.23 -9.24 7.38
CA VAL A 68 6.03 -8.04 7.68
C VAL A 68 7.48 -8.46 7.92
N LEU A 69 8.39 -7.89 7.14
CA LEU A 69 9.81 -8.23 7.14
C LEU A 69 10.66 -7.21 7.90
N GLU A 70 10.29 -5.93 7.83
CA GLU A 70 11.05 -4.86 8.45
C GLU A 70 10.13 -3.69 8.78
N VAL A 71 10.32 -3.10 9.97
CA VAL A 71 9.59 -1.91 10.41
C VAL A 71 10.57 -0.96 11.08
N ASP A 72 10.58 0.29 10.63
CA ASP A 72 11.28 1.40 11.28
C ASP A 72 10.36 2.62 11.21
N GLU A 73 9.47 2.73 12.19
CA GLU A 73 8.45 3.78 12.24
C GLU A 73 9.08 5.16 12.46
N PRO A 74 8.71 6.19 11.71
CA PRO A 74 7.74 6.25 10.61
C PRO A 74 8.39 6.21 9.21
N GLN A 75 9.56 5.62 9.07
CA GLN A 75 10.43 5.77 7.89
C GLN A 75 10.36 4.59 6.91
N LEU A 76 10.11 3.39 7.43
CA LEU A 76 10.24 2.18 6.61
C LEU A 76 9.24 1.11 7.03
N LEU A 77 8.56 0.54 6.04
CA LEU A 77 7.81 -0.70 6.16
C LEU A 77 8.15 -1.56 4.96
N ARG A 78 8.53 -2.82 5.21
CA ARG A 78 8.79 -3.78 4.14
C ARG A 78 8.05 -5.08 4.45
N TYR A 79 7.37 -5.64 3.46
CA TYR A 79 6.64 -6.89 3.62
C TYR A 79 6.72 -7.74 2.36
N SER A 80 6.55 -9.05 2.53
CA SER A 80 6.47 -9.99 1.42
C SER A 80 5.07 -9.99 0.81
N TRP A 81 4.99 -10.37 -0.45
CA TRP A 81 3.76 -10.40 -1.24
C TRP A 81 3.73 -11.73 -2.02
N THR A 82 2.80 -12.61 -1.68
CA THR A 82 2.66 -13.91 -2.32
C THR A 82 1.22 -14.12 -2.75
N ASP A 83 1.00 -14.22 -4.06
CA ASP A 83 -0.30 -14.64 -4.59
C ASP A 83 -0.41 -16.15 -4.43
N PRO A 84 -1.46 -16.68 -3.75
CA PRO A 84 -1.60 -18.14 -3.56
C PRO A 84 -1.67 -18.93 -4.86
N GLY A 85 -2.12 -18.32 -5.96
CA GLY A 85 -2.13 -18.95 -7.29
C GLY A 85 -0.76 -18.97 -7.97
N SER A 86 0.20 -18.21 -7.46
CA SER A 86 1.57 -18.16 -7.92
C SER A 86 2.50 -18.60 -6.78
N ARG A 87 3.54 -19.32 -7.09
CA ARG A 87 4.53 -19.71 -6.07
C ARG A 87 5.62 -18.68 -5.87
N GLU A 88 5.54 -17.56 -6.60
CA GLU A 88 6.53 -16.51 -6.50
C GLU A 88 6.21 -15.59 -5.33
N THR A 89 7.23 -15.25 -4.56
CA THR A 89 7.16 -14.25 -3.51
C THR A 89 7.93 -13.02 -3.96
N THR A 90 7.28 -11.88 -3.89
CA THR A 90 7.87 -10.57 -4.17
C THR A 90 7.92 -9.75 -2.88
N GLU A 91 8.56 -8.59 -2.92
CA GLU A 91 8.68 -7.71 -1.75
C GLU A 91 8.16 -6.32 -2.07
N VAL A 92 7.45 -5.73 -1.11
CA VAL A 92 7.00 -4.35 -1.15
C VAL A 92 7.71 -3.57 -0.06
N ALA A 93 8.22 -2.38 -0.40
CA ALA A 93 8.84 -1.47 0.57
C ALA A 93 8.22 -0.08 0.44
N TYR A 94 7.86 0.48 1.60
CA TYR A 94 7.47 1.89 1.73
C TYR A 94 8.60 2.62 2.45
N ARG A 95 9.14 3.67 1.81
CA ARG A 95 10.10 4.57 2.42
C ARG A 95 9.47 5.94 2.56
N ILE A 96 9.54 6.51 3.75
CA ILE A 96 8.89 7.76 4.11
C ILE A 96 9.95 8.69 4.66
N GLU A 97 10.23 9.77 3.93
CA GLU A 97 11.30 10.71 4.28
C GLU A 97 10.76 12.14 4.34
N PRO A 98 11.22 12.95 5.31
CA PRO A 98 10.95 14.38 5.26
C PRO A 98 11.49 14.97 3.95
N HIS A 99 10.70 15.80 3.30
CA HIS A 99 11.08 16.47 2.07
C HIS A 99 10.45 17.85 2.00
N GLY A 100 11.27 18.90 2.09
CA GLY A 100 10.77 20.25 2.20
C GLY A 100 9.88 20.40 3.44
N LYS A 101 8.67 20.92 3.25
CA LYS A 101 7.66 21.02 4.32
C LYS A 101 6.74 19.80 4.39
N GLY A 102 6.99 18.79 3.60
CA GLY A 102 6.15 17.60 3.51
C GLY A 102 6.96 16.32 3.57
N THR A 103 6.54 15.36 2.77
CA THR A 103 7.07 14.00 2.78
C THR A 103 7.34 13.50 1.36
N ARG A 104 8.46 12.85 1.17
CA ARG A 104 8.71 12.03 -0.01
C ARG A 104 8.41 10.58 0.33
N PHE A 105 7.48 10.00 -0.40
CA PHE A 105 7.09 8.60 -0.29
C PHE A 105 7.64 7.82 -1.48
N THR A 106 8.39 6.76 -1.19
CA THR A 106 8.91 5.86 -2.21
C THR A 106 8.27 4.49 -2.05
N TYR A 107 7.66 4.01 -3.12
CA TYR A 107 7.04 2.69 -3.20
C TYR A 107 7.86 1.82 -4.13
N ASP A 108 8.38 0.71 -3.62
CA ASP A 108 9.11 -0.27 -4.41
C ASP A 108 8.46 -1.64 -4.28
N HIS A 109 8.22 -2.31 -5.40
CA HIS A 109 7.76 -3.69 -5.44
C HIS A 109 8.69 -4.46 -6.35
N THR A 110 9.48 -5.36 -5.78
CA THR A 110 10.60 -6.02 -6.43
C THR A 110 10.48 -7.53 -6.38
N GLY A 111 11.24 -8.23 -7.23
CA GLY A 111 11.30 -9.69 -7.24
C GLY A 111 10.46 -10.35 -8.32
N PHE A 112 9.88 -9.59 -9.23
CA PHE A 112 9.17 -10.17 -10.39
C PHE A 112 10.17 -10.77 -11.38
N THR A 113 9.85 -11.96 -11.89
CA THR A 113 10.72 -12.68 -12.80
C THR A 113 10.00 -13.09 -14.07
N GLY A 114 10.76 -13.25 -15.17
CA GLY A 114 10.27 -13.75 -16.45
C GLY A 114 9.32 -12.79 -17.16
N VAL A 115 8.73 -13.28 -18.24
CA VAL A 115 7.78 -12.51 -19.08
C VAL A 115 6.50 -12.24 -18.31
N GLY A 116 6.02 -13.22 -17.53
CA GLY A 116 4.84 -13.03 -16.67
C GLY A 116 5.07 -11.98 -15.61
N GLY A 117 6.28 -11.93 -15.02
CA GLY A 117 6.66 -10.88 -14.07
C GLY A 117 6.69 -9.50 -14.71
N LEU A 118 7.24 -9.38 -15.92
CA LEU A 118 7.25 -8.12 -16.66
C LEU A 118 5.82 -7.62 -16.93
N LEU A 119 4.94 -8.49 -17.39
CA LEU A 119 3.54 -8.15 -17.63
C LEU A 119 2.86 -7.70 -16.33
N MET A 120 3.11 -8.42 -15.24
CA MET A 120 2.52 -8.09 -13.93
C MET A 120 2.98 -6.73 -13.43
N THR A 121 4.26 -6.35 -13.62
CA THR A 121 4.74 -5.01 -13.22
C THR A 121 4.06 -3.90 -14.02
N GLN A 122 3.70 -4.13 -15.27
CA GLN A 122 2.96 -3.14 -16.07
C GLN A 122 1.54 -2.97 -15.54
N ILE A 123 0.86 -4.06 -15.25
CA ILE A 123 -0.53 -4.03 -14.74
C ILE A 123 -0.57 -3.41 -13.33
N LEU A 124 0.21 -3.96 -12.40
CA LEU A 124 0.24 -3.47 -11.03
C LEU A 124 0.80 -2.06 -10.94
N GLY A 125 1.81 -1.74 -11.74
CA GLY A 125 2.39 -0.40 -11.78
C GLY A 125 1.36 0.66 -12.15
N HIS A 126 0.51 0.39 -13.13
CA HIS A 126 -0.57 1.29 -13.51
C HIS A 126 -1.55 1.52 -12.35
N VAL A 127 -1.97 0.44 -11.70
CA VAL A 127 -2.88 0.51 -10.55
C VAL A 127 -2.23 1.25 -9.38
N ARG A 128 -0.96 0.95 -9.07
CA ARG A 128 -0.25 1.58 -7.95
C ARG A 128 -0.04 3.07 -8.17
N ARG A 129 0.29 3.49 -9.39
CA ARG A 129 0.43 4.92 -9.70
C ARG A 129 -0.85 5.68 -9.43
N LYS A 130 -1.99 5.10 -9.80
CA LYS A 130 -3.30 5.71 -9.54
C LYS A 130 -3.61 5.76 -8.04
N MET A 131 -3.31 4.70 -7.30
CA MET A 131 -3.48 4.66 -5.85
C MET A 131 -2.66 5.75 -5.16
N LEU A 132 -1.41 5.92 -5.55
CA LEU A 132 -0.49 6.87 -4.93
C LEU A 132 -0.69 8.31 -5.41
N SER A 133 -1.28 8.52 -6.58
CA SER A 133 -1.52 9.86 -7.16
C SER A 133 -2.92 10.39 -6.89
N VAL A 134 -3.90 9.53 -6.66
CA VAL A 134 -5.30 9.90 -6.45
C VAL A 134 -5.82 9.41 -5.11
N GLY A 135 -5.70 8.13 -4.82
CA GLY A 135 -6.26 7.51 -3.61
C GLY A 135 -5.63 8.02 -2.34
N LEU A 136 -4.32 7.89 -2.22
CA LEU A 136 -3.60 8.30 -1.01
C LEU A 136 -3.68 9.82 -0.76
N PRO A 137 -3.51 10.70 -1.76
CA PRO A 137 -3.72 12.12 -1.54
C PRO A 137 -5.12 12.47 -1.02
N ALA A 138 -6.16 11.79 -1.50
CA ALA A 138 -7.52 12.02 -1.03
C ALA A 138 -7.67 11.67 0.46
N VAL A 139 -7.07 10.56 0.90
CA VAL A 139 -7.06 10.18 2.31
C VAL A 139 -6.27 11.17 3.14
N LEU A 140 -5.07 11.56 2.70
CA LEU A 140 -4.22 12.51 3.43
C LEU A 140 -4.90 13.86 3.60
N ASN A 141 -5.61 14.33 2.59
CA ASN A 141 -6.35 15.59 2.66
C ASN A 141 -7.53 15.54 3.63
N ASP A 142 -8.07 14.35 3.87
CA ASP A 142 -9.21 14.14 4.76
C ASP A 142 -8.82 13.74 6.19
N LEU A 143 -7.53 13.54 6.45
CA LEU A 143 -7.02 13.30 7.80
C LEU A 143 -6.67 14.61 8.50
N ASN A 144 -7.01 14.68 9.80
CA ASN A 144 -6.53 15.75 10.66
C ASN A 144 -5.08 15.45 11.13
N ASN A 145 -4.50 16.35 11.92
CA ASN A 145 -3.12 16.16 12.40
C ASN A 145 -2.96 14.99 13.37
N ASP A 146 -4.05 14.49 13.94
CA ASP A 146 -4.06 13.32 14.82
C ASP A 146 -4.16 12.01 14.05
N GLY A 147 -4.25 12.07 12.72
CA GLY A 147 -4.37 10.89 11.86
C GLY A 147 -5.77 10.30 11.81
N GLU A 148 -6.79 11.09 12.13
CA GLU A 148 -8.19 10.68 12.07
C GLU A 148 -8.89 11.37 10.90
N LEU A 149 -9.87 10.69 10.32
CA LEU A 149 -10.70 11.30 9.28
C LEU A 149 -11.48 12.48 9.85
N ARG A 150 -11.54 13.55 9.09
CA ARG A 150 -12.28 14.76 9.50
C ARG A 150 -13.76 14.45 9.66
N PRO A 151 -14.46 15.13 10.60
CA PRO A 151 -15.92 15.06 10.68
C PRO A 151 -16.55 15.41 9.33
N GLY A 152 -17.50 14.60 8.88
CA GLY A 152 -18.15 14.79 7.58
C GLY A 152 -17.39 14.20 6.40
N SER A 153 -16.30 13.45 6.61
CA SER A 153 -15.61 12.75 5.55
C SER A 153 -16.55 11.82 4.78
N THR A 154 -16.47 11.87 3.45
CA THR A 154 -17.22 10.96 2.58
C THR A 154 -16.43 9.72 2.23
N LEU A 155 -15.20 9.58 2.71
CA LEU A 155 -14.36 8.41 2.48
C LEU A 155 -14.84 7.25 3.33
N LYS A 156 -15.35 6.22 2.69
CA LYS A 156 -15.80 4.99 3.35
C LYS A 156 -15.36 3.78 2.53
N PRO A 157 -14.97 2.68 3.20
CA PRO A 157 -14.73 1.44 2.48
C PRO A 157 -16.01 1.03 1.74
N LYS A 158 -15.87 0.61 0.50
CA LYS A 158 -16.98 -0.01 -0.24
C LYS A 158 -17.07 -1.46 0.21
N ASN A 159 -18.19 -1.82 0.77
CA ASN A 159 -18.49 -3.19 1.14
C ASN A 159 -18.80 -4.04 -0.10
#